data_9c5e00a4600532df71338e0063dc1bc8
#
_entry.id   9c5e00a4600532df71338e0063dc1bc8
#
_cell.length_a   1.000
_cell.length_b   1.000
_cell.length_c   1.000
_cell.angle_alpha   90.00
_cell.angle_beta   90.00
_cell.angle_gamma   90.00
#
_symmetry.space_group_name_H-M   'P 1'
#
loop_
_entity.id
_entity.type
_entity.pdbx_description
1 polymer ?
#
loop_
_entity_poly.entity_id
_entity_poly.type
_entity_poly.pdbx_seq_one_letter_code
_entity_poly.pdbx_strand_id
1 'polypeptide(L)'
;MTWYVILFFAAVLVGMAVSVAVFGTGGKRKRVFRDIYFSVEDNDGIGVIYTKTGEYSAVLEMENPVQKYSADTDRYYDFCHLLTAVAQTLGEGYAIHKQDVFSRRRFSQADAKDKEFLSRSYFAYFEGRPYTDTRTYLVITQESKKGKLYSFDMKKWKDFLVKIRKVKDQLRDGGLKVRFLTAGECDNYVDRYFAMDFDSPVVTMNNFKVDDESIGMGDRKCRVFSLVDVDCAGLPSLVCPFANVEVNNSTMPLDLMSAIDSIPEAETVIYNQMIFIPNQKRELSSLEKKKNRHASIPNPSNQIAVEDIRQVQEVVAREGKQLVYTHFNLVVCCPRNVDMQKPVNHLENMFGRMGIHISKRAYNQLELFVNSFPGNCYGMNPEYDRFLTLSDAAACLMYKEHVQHSEDTPLKIYYTDRKGMPVAIDITGKEGKVKMTDNSNFFCLGPSGSGKSFHMNSTWRKTGQNGSKRLQNSVL
;
A
#
# COMPACT_ATOMS: atom_id res chain seq x y z
N MET A 1 66.53 -28.58 4.90
CA MET A 1 65.62 -27.91 3.95
C MET A 1 64.22 -28.54 3.89
N THR A 2 64.08 -29.83 3.91
CA THR A 2 62.80 -30.57 3.87
C THR A 2 61.87 -30.30 5.08
N TRP A 3 62.38 -30.16 6.27
CA TRP A 3 61.55 -29.88 7.48
C TRP A 3 60.86 -28.52 7.43
N TYR A 4 61.45 -27.46 6.94
CA TYR A 4 60.86 -26.15 6.82
C TYR A 4 59.73 -26.10 5.78
N VAL A 5 59.87 -26.91 4.71
CA VAL A 5 58.82 -27.02 3.70
C VAL A 5 57.61 -27.76 4.27
N ILE A 6 57.81 -28.80 5.06
CA ILE A 6 56.73 -29.55 5.71
C ILE A 6 56.00 -28.65 6.74
N LEU A 7 56.74 -27.86 7.55
CA LEU A 7 56.18 -26.93 8.51
C LEU A 7 55.37 -25.81 7.81
N PHE A 8 55.87 -25.31 6.70
CA PHE A 8 55.13 -24.31 5.90
C PHE A 8 53.81 -24.88 5.36
N PHE A 9 53.80 -26.08 4.76
CA PHE A 9 52.58 -26.72 4.29
C PHE A 9 51.63 -27.06 5.43
N ALA A 10 52.12 -27.48 6.58
CA ALA A 10 51.30 -27.72 7.76
C ALA A 10 50.65 -26.41 8.28
N ALA A 11 51.40 -25.30 8.31
CA ALA A 11 50.87 -23.99 8.69
C ALA A 11 49.81 -23.47 7.69
N VAL A 12 50.01 -23.69 6.40
CA VAL A 12 49.03 -23.32 5.35
C VAL A 12 47.76 -24.18 5.47
N LEU A 13 47.87 -25.50 5.74
CA LEU A 13 46.73 -26.37 5.96
C LEU A 13 45.97 -26.02 7.23
N VAL A 14 46.65 -25.70 8.32
CA VAL A 14 46.02 -25.20 9.56
C VAL A 14 45.36 -23.85 9.31
N GLY A 15 46.01 -22.94 8.60
CA GLY A 15 45.44 -21.66 8.22
C GLY A 15 44.18 -21.81 7.36
N MET A 16 44.18 -22.72 6.37
CA MET A 16 42.99 -23.04 5.58
C MET A 16 41.88 -23.69 6.43
N ALA A 17 42.23 -24.65 7.31
CA ALA A 17 41.26 -25.27 8.20
C ALA A 17 40.62 -24.26 9.18
N VAL A 18 41.39 -23.34 9.72
CA VAL A 18 40.91 -22.23 10.56
C VAL A 18 40.05 -21.26 9.73
N SER A 19 40.48 -20.94 8.53
CA SER A 19 39.71 -20.10 7.61
C SER A 19 38.35 -20.73 7.24
N VAL A 20 38.33 -22.02 6.92
CA VAL A 20 37.11 -22.80 6.68
C VAL A 20 36.23 -22.87 7.95
N ALA A 21 36.85 -23.09 9.13
CA ALA A 21 36.11 -23.13 10.40
C ALA A 21 35.53 -21.76 10.80
N VAL A 22 36.25 -20.68 10.53
CA VAL A 22 35.81 -19.30 10.90
C VAL A 22 34.92 -18.68 9.82
N PHE A 23 35.18 -18.93 8.54
CA PHE A 23 34.47 -18.31 7.41
C PHE A 23 33.60 -19.28 6.61
N GLY A 24 33.83 -20.58 6.68
CA GLY A 24 33.18 -21.61 5.88
C GLY A 24 32.09 -22.42 6.59
N THR A 25 32.00 -22.36 7.92
CA THR A 25 30.92 -23.03 8.65
C THR A 25 29.74 -22.08 8.82
N GLY A 26 28.80 -22.25 7.96
CA GLY A 26 27.49 -21.68 8.11
C GLY A 26 27.55 -20.17 8.07
N GLY A 27 27.54 -19.61 6.90
CA GLY A 27 27.01 -18.28 6.75
C GLY A 27 25.71 -18.29 7.55
N LYS A 28 25.69 -17.67 8.72
CA LYS A 28 24.45 -17.36 9.43
C LYS A 28 23.61 -16.73 8.36
N ARG A 29 22.57 -17.45 7.90
CA ARG A 29 21.67 -16.96 6.89
C ARG A 29 21.14 -15.66 7.46
N LYS A 30 21.71 -14.54 7.01
CA LYS A 30 21.35 -13.24 7.52
C LYS A 30 19.87 -13.08 7.21
N ARG A 31 19.07 -12.86 8.22
CA ARG A 31 17.69 -12.46 8.01
C ARG A 31 17.76 -11.04 7.45
N VAL A 32 17.63 -10.89 6.15
CA VAL A 32 17.83 -9.63 5.42
C VAL A 32 17.07 -8.46 6.06
N PHE A 33 15.89 -8.70 6.61
CA PHE A 33 15.10 -7.65 7.27
C PHE A 33 15.67 -7.13 8.57
N ARG A 34 16.24 -7.99 9.41
CA ARG A 34 16.86 -7.55 10.67
C ARG A 34 18.15 -6.77 10.43
N ASP A 35 18.75 -6.92 9.25
CA ASP A 35 19.91 -6.12 8.86
C ASP A 35 19.53 -4.70 8.44
N ILE A 36 18.27 -4.42 8.08
CA ILE A 36 17.76 -3.10 7.75
C ILE A 36 17.39 -2.31 9.00
N TYR A 37 16.69 -2.95 9.94
CA TYR A 37 16.18 -2.28 11.12
C TYR A 37 17.16 -2.36 12.29
N PHE A 38 17.22 -1.26 13.03
CA PHE A 38 17.94 -1.19 14.29
C PHE A 38 17.02 -1.58 15.45
N SER A 39 15.87 -0.92 15.58
CA SER A 39 14.87 -1.17 16.61
C SER A 39 13.49 -0.66 16.19
N VAL A 40 12.48 -1.13 16.89
CA VAL A 40 11.13 -0.53 16.89
C VAL A 40 10.82 -0.16 18.34
N GLU A 41 10.51 1.10 18.60
CA GLU A 41 10.32 1.61 19.95
C GLU A 41 8.96 2.28 20.10
N ASP A 42 8.37 2.21 21.27
CA ASP A 42 7.16 2.96 21.60
C ASP A 42 7.52 4.36 22.10
N ASN A 43 6.84 5.36 21.57
CA ASN A 43 6.99 6.74 21.98
C ASN A 43 5.61 7.36 22.18
N ASP A 44 5.12 7.39 23.41
CA ASP A 44 3.78 7.87 23.77
C ASP A 44 2.66 7.18 22.97
N GLY A 45 2.73 5.86 22.80
CA GLY A 45 1.77 5.08 22.03
C GLY A 45 1.95 5.18 20.51
N ILE A 46 3.06 5.73 20.04
CA ILE A 46 3.46 5.77 18.63
C ILE A 46 4.61 4.81 18.43
N GLY A 47 4.40 3.76 17.63
CA GLY A 47 5.47 2.87 17.20
C GLY A 47 6.38 3.58 16.20
N VAL A 48 7.67 3.66 16.51
CA VAL A 48 8.67 4.27 15.64
C VAL A 48 9.70 3.22 15.23
N ILE A 49 9.86 3.08 13.93
CA ILE A 49 10.82 2.18 13.31
C ILE A 49 12.12 2.93 13.06
N TYR A 50 13.23 2.42 13.55
CA TYR A 50 14.57 2.94 13.31
C TYR A 50 15.33 2.02 12.36
N THR A 51 15.88 2.60 11.28
CA THR A 51 16.75 1.86 10.36
C THR A 51 18.22 1.97 10.77
N LYS A 52 19.04 1.03 10.31
CA LYS A 52 20.50 1.09 10.54
C LYS A 52 21.18 2.24 9.79
N THR A 53 20.54 2.77 8.77
CA THR A 53 21.00 3.93 8.00
C THR A 53 20.63 5.24 8.66
N GLY A 54 19.85 5.19 9.75
CA GLY A 54 19.54 6.33 10.62
C GLY A 54 18.22 7.03 10.30
N GLU A 55 17.43 6.54 9.34
CA GLU A 55 16.06 6.99 9.13
C GLU A 55 15.17 6.51 10.28
N TYR A 56 14.16 7.27 10.57
CA TYR A 56 13.11 6.87 11.50
C TYR A 56 11.72 7.12 10.89
N SER A 57 10.80 6.22 11.20
CA SER A 57 9.50 6.18 10.56
C SER A 57 8.39 5.92 11.56
N ALA A 58 7.24 6.58 11.36
CA ALA A 58 6.01 6.25 12.04
C ALA A 58 5.02 5.65 11.06
N VAL A 59 4.27 4.65 11.51
CA VAL A 59 3.26 3.95 10.71
C VAL A 59 1.86 4.33 11.21
N LEU A 60 1.03 4.78 10.29
CA LEU A 60 -0.39 5.02 10.53
C LEU A 60 -1.21 3.97 9.76
N GLU A 61 -2.17 3.36 10.41
CA GLU A 61 -3.23 2.62 9.74
C GLU A 61 -4.34 3.58 9.38
N MET A 62 -4.84 3.51 8.15
CA MET A 62 -5.88 4.40 7.65
C MET A 62 -6.90 3.65 6.80
N GLU A 63 -8.07 4.24 6.64
CA GLU A 63 -9.07 3.80 5.67
C GLU A 63 -9.01 4.72 4.44
N ASN A 64 -9.02 4.15 3.24
CA ASN A 64 -9.08 4.94 2.02
C ASN A 64 -10.41 5.71 1.94
N PRO A 65 -10.43 6.94 1.37
CA PRO A 65 -11.60 7.83 1.48
C PRO A 65 -12.78 7.47 0.59
N VAL A 66 -12.53 6.81 -0.55
CA VAL A 66 -13.55 6.63 -1.58
C VAL A 66 -14.16 5.24 -1.49
N GLN A 67 -15.45 5.18 -1.26
CA GLN A 67 -16.16 3.90 -1.35
C GLN A 67 -16.24 3.47 -2.83
N LYS A 68 -15.69 2.31 -3.13
CA LYS A 68 -15.69 1.75 -4.48
C LYS A 68 -17.12 1.63 -5.00
N TYR A 69 -17.37 2.07 -6.21
CA TYR A 69 -18.67 2.12 -6.88
C TYR A 69 -19.69 3.14 -6.30
N SER A 70 -19.24 4.12 -5.52
CA SER A 70 -20.13 5.18 -5.00
C SER A 70 -20.48 6.25 -6.01
N ALA A 71 -19.77 6.34 -7.13
CA ALA A 71 -19.85 7.41 -8.12
C ALA A 71 -19.53 8.82 -7.56
N ASP A 72 -18.91 8.91 -6.41
CA ASP A 72 -18.53 10.16 -5.75
C ASP A 72 -17.16 10.62 -6.27
N THR A 73 -17.19 11.45 -7.32
CA THR A 73 -15.98 11.97 -7.98
C THR A 73 -15.23 12.98 -7.13
N ASP A 74 -15.92 13.73 -6.29
CA ASP A 74 -15.34 14.83 -5.51
C ASP A 74 -14.35 14.28 -4.48
N ARG A 75 -14.65 13.16 -3.86
CA ARG A 75 -13.76 12.51 -2.89
C ARG A 75 -12.43 12.06 -3.48
N TYR A 76 -12.37 11.73 -4.78
CA TYR A 76 -11.09 11.43 -5.42
C TYR A 76 -10.20 12.67 -5.50
N TYR A 77 -10.77 13.83 -5.83
CA TYR A 77 -10.04 15.10 -5.85
C TYR A 77 -9.66 15.56 -4.44
N ASP A 78 -10.58 15.49 -3.49
CA ASP A 78 -10.33 15.86 -2.09
C ASP A 78 -9.14 15.12 -1.50
N PHE A 79 -9.03 13.82 -1.78
CA PHE A 79 -7.90 13.02 -1.32
C PHE A 79 -6.57 13.46 -1.95
N CYS A 80 -6.56 13.77 -3.24
CA CYS A 80 -5.36 14.29 -3.90
C CYS A 80 -4.92 15.63 -3.29
N HIS A 81 -5.87 16.54 -3.03
CA HIS A 81 -5.61 17.81 -2.37
C HIS A 81 -5.10 17.61 -0.94
N LEU A 82 -5.70 16.69 -0.18
CA LEU A 82 -5.29 16.36 1.17
C LEU A 82 -3.85 15.83 1.22
N LEU A 83 -3.48 14.90 0.34
CA LEU A 83 -2.12 14.37 0.26
C LEU A 83 -1.09 15.43 -0.15
N THR A 84 -1.47 16.32 -1.06
CA THR A 84 -0.61 17.47 -1.42
C THR A 84 -0.38 18.38 -0.21
N ALA A 85 -1.41 18.66 0.58
CA ALA A 85 -1.29 19.44 1.82
C ALA A 85 -0.43 18.72 2.88
N VAL A 86 -0.54 17.40 2.99
CA VAL A 86 0.32 16.58 3.86
C VAL A 86 1.79 16.68 3.42
N ALA A 87 2.08 16.59 2.13
CA ALA A 87 3.43 16.75 1.61
C ALA A 87 4.00 18.15 1.92
N GLN A 88 3.19 19.21 1.80
CA GLN A 88 3.57 20.57 2.17
C GLN A 88 3.86 20.70 3.67
N THR A 89 3.07 20.07 4.53
CA THR A 89 3.26 20.08 6.00
C THR A 89 4.55 19.37 6.41
N LEU A 90 4.87 18.25 5.79
CA LEU A 90 6.10 17.50 6.05
C LEU A 90 7.34 18.29 5.57
N GLY A 91 7.31 18.76 4.33
CA GLY A 91 8.39 19.50 3.72
C GLY A 91 9.63 18.65 3.39
N GLU A 92 10.74 19.33 3.10
CA GLU A 92 12.00 18.72 2.68
C GLU A 92 12.52 17.65 3.64
N GLY A 93 13.06 16.56 3.08
CA GLY A 93 13.71 15.49 3.81
C GLY A 93 12.74 14.50 4.44
N TYR A 94 11.49 14.49 4.00
CA TYR A 94 10.50 13.49 4.36
C TYR A 94 10.09 12.66 3.16
N ALA A 95 9.73 11.41 3.43
CA ALA A 95 9.06 10.55 2.47
C ALA A 95 7.71 10.09 3.02
N ILE A 96 6.72 10.03 2.14
CA ILE A 96 5.42 9.44 2.36
C ILE A 96 5.42 8.11 1.61
N HIS A 97 5.19 7.01 2.31
CA HIS A 97 5.08 5.69 1.70
C HIS A 97 3.73 5.10 2.09
N LYS A 98 2.78 5.16 1.16
CA LYS A 98 1.48 4.54 1.31
C LYS A 98 1.54 3.12 0.78
N GLN A 99 0.97 2.18 1.55
CA GLN A 99 0.95 0.75 1.24
C GLN A 99 -0.48 0.25 1.34
N ASP A 100 -1.05 -0.17 0.20
CA ASP A 100 -2.33 -0.85 0.17
C ASP A 100 -2.08 -2.35 0.05
N VAL A 101 -2.51 -3.07 1.07
CA VAL A 101 -2.34 -4.52 1.19
C VAL A 101 -3.68 -5.19 0.89
N PHE A 102 -3.72 -5.94 -0.20
CA PHE A 102 -4.83 -6.78 -0.60
C PHE A 102 -4.48 -8.22 -0.30
N SER A 103 -5.14 -8.83 0.67
CA SER A 103 -4.90 -10.21 1.07
C SER A 103 -6.13 -11.08 0.88
N ARG A 104 -5.94 -12.24 0.28
CA ARG A 104 -7.00 -13.24 0.11
C ARG A 104 -7.14 -14.02 1.39
N ARG A 105 -8.28 -13.88 2.04
CA ARG A 105 -8.60 -14.53 3.31
C ARG A 105 -9.76 -15.48 3.15
N ARG A 106 -9.94 -16.37 4.12
CA ARG A 106 -11.12 -17.22 4.21
C ARG A 106 -12.01 -16.74 5.35
N PHE A 107 -13.29 -16.61 5.07
CA PHE A 107 -14.23 -16.21 6.09
C PHE A 107 -14.31 -17.29 7.18
N SER A 108 -14.22 -16.87 8.44
CA SER A 108 -14.43 -17.74 9.60
C SER A 108 -15.62 -17.26 10.42
N GLN A 109 -16.53 -18.15 10.72
CA GLN A 109 -17.67 -17.87 11.60
C GLN A 109 -17.21 -17.49 13.01
N ALA A 110 -16.05 -17.95 13.45
CA ALA A 110 -15.47 -17.59 14.75
C ALA A 110 -15.20 -16.09 14.88
N ASP A 111 -14.89 -15.42 13.77
CA ASP A 111 -14.61 -13.97 13.72
C ASP A 111 -15.90 -13.13 13.70
N ALA A 112 -17.06 -13.75 13.51
CA ALA A 112 -18.33 -13.05 13.42
C ALA A 112 -18.82 -12.61 14.81
N LYS A 113 -19.03 -11.30 14.97
CA LYS A 113 -19.47 -10.70 16.24
C LYS A 113 -20.94 -10.96 16.54
N ASP A 114 -21.75 -11.22 15.52
CA ASP A 114 -23.20 -11.40 15.65
C ASP A 114 -23.53 -12.87 15.85
N LYS A 115 -24.14 -13.19 17.01
CA LYS A 115 -24.51 -14.55 17.41
C LYS A 115 -26.00 -14.87 17.24
N GLU A 116 -26.78 -14.01 16.58
CA GLU A 116 -28.21 -14.27 16.34
C GLU A 116 -28.42 -15.44 15.40
N PHE A 117 -29.58 -16.14 15.56
CA PHE A 117 -29.88 -17.36 14.83
C PHE A 117 -29.80 -17.20 13.30
N LEU A 118 -30.43 -16.16 12.74
CA LEU A 118 -30.40 -15.92 11.30
C LEU A 118 -29.02 -15.52 10.82
N SER A 119 -28.26 -14.74 11.60
CA SER A 119 -26.90 -14.36 11.30
C SER A 119 -25.96 -15.57 11.33
N ARG A 120 -26.13 -16.49 12.29
CA ARG A 120 -25.33 -17.72 12.33
C ARG A 120 -25.54 -18.59 11.09
N SER A 121 -26.80 -18.75 10.65
CA SER A 121 -27.13 -19.51 9.43
C SER A 121 -26.50 -18.87 8.20
N TYR A 122 -26.48 -17.54 8.14
CA TYR A 122 -25.83 -16.80 7.07
C TYR A 122 -24.31 -17.00 7.10
N PHE A 123 -23.68 -16.84 8.26
CA PHE A 123 -22.23 -17.02 8.41
C PHE A 123 -21.79 -18.47 8.17
N ALA A 124 -22.59 -19.46 8.57
CA ALA A 124 -22.32 -20.86 8.24
C ALA A 124 -22.28 -21.11 6.72
N TYR A 125 -23.09 -20.38 5.94
CA TYR A 125 -23.06 -20.45 4.48
C TYR A 125 -21.76 -19.84 3.90
N PHE A 126 -21.15 -18.86 4.57
CA PHE A 126 -19.92 -18.21 4.14
C PHE A 126 -18.65 -18.88 4.68
N GLU A 127 -18.76 -19.83 5.63
CA GLU A 127 -17.59 -20.51 6.22
C GLU A 127 -16.64 -21.06 5.15
N GLY A 128 -15.37 -20.72 5.27
CA GLY A 128 -14.30 -21.16 4.37
C GLY A 128 -14.28 -20.48 2.98
N ARG A 129 -15.24 -19.61 2.66
CA ARG A 129 -15.26 -18.91 1.37
C ARG A 129 -14.17 -17.84 1.31
N PRO A 130 -13.49 -17.74 0.17
CA PRO A 130 -12.46 -16.71 0.00
C PRO A 130 -13.08 -15.32 -0.17
N TYR A 131 -12.45 -14.33 0.43
CA TYR A 131 -12.72 -12.92 0.21
C TYR A 131 -11.39 -12.13 0.19
N THR A 132 -11.41 -10.90 -0.33
CA THR A 132 -10.23 -10.02 -0.33
C THR A 132 -10.37 -9.00 0.81
N ASP A 133 -9.45 -9.08 1.78
CA ASP A 133 -9.27 -8.05 2.82
C ASP A 133 -8.36 -6.94 2.29
N THR A 134 -8.68 -5.70 2.61
CA THR A 134 -7.88 -4.53 2.20
C THR A 134 -7.48 -3.74 3.43
N ARG A 135 -6.19 -3.53 3.61
CA ARG A 135 -5.63 -2.69 4.69
C ARG A 135 -4.71 -1.65 4.09
N THR A 136 -4.80 -0.45 4.61
CA THR A 136 -3.97 0.66 4.14
C THR A 136 -3.11 1.18 5.27
N TYR A 137 -1.83 1.31 4.98
CA TYR A 137 -0.83 1.87 5.89
C TYR A 137 -0.16 3.07 5.24
N LEU A 138 0.09 4.09 6.04
CA LEU A 138 0.83 5.29 5.66
C LEU A 138 2.07 5.38 6.53
N VAL A 139 3.23 5.19 5.93
CA VAL A 139 4.53 5.27 6.59
C VAL A 139 5.14 6.63 6.28
N ILE A 140 5.42 7.41 7.31
CA ILE A 140 6.09 8.70 7.20
C ILE A 140 7.53 8.52 7.68
N THR A 141 8.47 8.73 6.78
CA THR A 141 9.90 8.53 7.04
C THR A 141 10.65 9.85 6.98
N GLN A 142 11.47 10.12 7.99
CA GLN A 142 12.43 11.22 7.99
C GLN A 142 13.76 10.72 7.42
N GLU A 143 14.28 11.44 6.42
CA GLU A 143 15.57 11.16 5.80
C GLU A 143 16.72 11.36 6.80
N SER A 144 17.67 10.42 6.79
CA SER A 144 18.94 10.59 7.47
C SER A 144 19.97 11.22 6.53
N LYS A 145 20.68 12.23 7.00
CA LYS A 145 21.84 12.73 6.26
C LYS A 145 22.97 11.72 6.38
N LYS A 146 23.29 11.05 5.30
CA LYS A 146 24.43 10.14 5.20
C LYS A 146 25.73 10.93 5.44
N GLY A 147 26.32 10.75 6.62
CA GLY A 147 27.64 11.28 6.99
C GLY A 147 28.51 10.18 7.58
N LYS A 148 29.85 10.36 7.56
CA LYS A 148 30.78 9.38 8.15
C LYS A 148 30.59 9.19 9.65
N LEU A 149 29.98 10.16 10.33
CA LEU A 149 29.67 10.14 11.75
C LEU A 149 28.17 10.45 11.88
N TYR A 150 27.37 9.41 12.10
CA TYR A 150 25.97 9.58 12.46
C TYR A 150 25.88 10.03 13.91
N SER A 151 25.23 11.14 14.17
CA SER A 151 24.83 11.55 15.51
C SER A 151 23.30 11.76 15.53
N PHE A 152 22.66 11.23 16.55
CA PHE A 152 21.22 11.42 16.76
C PHE A 152 20.95 12.91 17.03
N ASP A 153 20.08 13.51 16.23
CA ASP A 153 19.68 14.92 16.36
C ASP A 153 18.34 15.02 17.09
N MET A 154 18.39 15.32 18.37
CA MET A 154 17.20 15.46 19.23
C MET A 154 16.24 16.54 18.73
N LYS A 155 16.73 17.60 18.05
CA LYS A 155 15.87 18.68 17.51
C LYS A 155 15.06 18.16 16.33
N LYS A 156 15.69 17.45 15.40
CA LYS A 156 15.00 16.83 14.27
C LYS A 156 14.01 15.77 14.75
N TRP A 157 14.37 15.00 15.77
CA TRP A 157 13.50 14.01 16.37
C TRP A 157 12.22 14.64 16.94
N LYS A 158 12.34 15.73 17.70
CA LYS A 158 11.18 16.46 18.22
C LYS A 158 10.32 17.04 17.09
N ASP A 159 10.94 17.63 16.07
CA ASP A 159 10.24 18.15 14.88
C ASP A 159 9.47 17.05 14.15
N PHE A 160 10.07 15.86 14.00
CA PHE A 160 9.41 14.70 13.43
C PHE A 160 8.14 14.33 14.20
N LEU A 161 8.21 14.19 15.53
CA LEU A 161 7.04 13.86 16.36
C LEU A 161 5.91 14.90 16.22
N VAL A 162 6.26 16.17 16.15
CA VAL A 162 5.28 17.26 15.96
C VAL A 162 4.63 17.12 14.57
N LYS A 163 5.42 16.91 13.53
CA LYS A 163 4.93 16.82 12.15
C LYS A 163 4.02 15.62 11.93
N ILE A 164 4.39 14.43 12.43
CA ILE A 164 3.54 13.23 12.25
C ILE A 164 2.20 13.38 12.97
N ARG A 165 2.18 13.99 14.17
CA ARG A 165 0.92 14.30 14.87
C ARG A 165 0.05 15.27 14.06
N LYS A 166 0.67 16.33 13.52
CA LYS A 166 -0.03 17.30 12.66
C LYS A 166 -0.60 16.62 11.40
N VAL A 167 0.16 15.71 10.77
CA VAL A 167 -0.32 14.94 9.62
C VAL A 167 -1.51 14.07 10.00
N LYS A 168 -1.46 13.37 11.14
CA LYS A 168 -2.60 12.59 11.64
C LYS A 168 -3.85 13.45 11.78
N ASP A 169 -3.71 14.64 12.39
CA ASP A 169 -4.82 15.57 12.58
C ASP A 169 -5.36 16.07 11.25
N GLN A 170 -4.49 16.43 10.28
CA GLN A 170 -4.92 16.82 8.94
C GLN A 170 -5.69 15.71 8.21
N LEU A 171 -5.23 14.46 8.29
CA LEU A 171 -5.91 13.32 7.69
C LEU A 171 -7.29 13.09 8.33
N ARG A 172 -7.37 13.19 9.66
CA ARG A 172 -8.63 13.06 10.40
C ARG A 172 -9.61 14.20 10.06
N ASP A 173 -9.13 15.44 10.01
CA ASP A 173 -9.93 16.61 9.67
C ASP A 173 -10.40 16.56 8.20
N GLY A 174 -9.63 15.89 7.32
CA GLY A 174 -10.05 15.50 5.95
C GLY A 174 -11.03 14.32 5.90
N GLY A 175 -11.55 13.88 7.05
CA GLY A 175 -12.59 12.84 7.13
C GLY A 175 -12.07 11.40 7.12
N LEU A 176 -10.75 11.18 7.21
CA LEU A 176 -10.17 9.85 7.22
C LEU A 176 -10.13 9.25 8.63
N LYS A 177 -10.45 7.97 8.73
CA LYS A 177 -10.18 7.19 9.94
C LYS A 177 -8.70 6.82 9.95
N VAL A 178 -7.96 7.38 10.91
CA VAL A 178 -6.50 7.20 10.98
C VAL A 178 -6.04 7.05 12.43
N ARG A 179 -5.13 6.09 12.66
CA ARG A 179 -4.49 5.88 13.96
C ARG A 179 -3.01 5.51 13.79
N PHE A 180 -2.18 5.85 14.75
CA PHE A 180 -0.83 5.32 14.81
C PHE A 180 -0.85 3.84 15.21
N LEU A 181 0.09 3.07 14.67
CA LEU A 181 0.40 1.76 15.19
C LEU A 181 1.29 1.89 16.44
N THR A 182 1.08 1.01 17.41
CA THR A 182 1.99 0.82 18.54
C THR A 182 3.25 0.08 18.08
N ALA A 183 4.30 0.03 18.92
CA ALA A 183 5.53 -0.67 18.57
C ALA A 183 5.29 -2.15 18.25
N GLY A 184 4.48 -2.85 19.04
CA GLY A 184 4.17 -4.25 18.78
C GLY A 184 3.35 -4.48 17.50
N GLU A 185 2.45 -3.55 17.14
CA GLU A 185 1.73 -3.59 15.87
C GLU A 185 2.65 -3.30 14.69
N CYS A 186 3.62 -2.39 14.84
CA CYS A 186 4.64 -2.13 13.82
C CYS A 186 5.52 -3.36 13.57
N ASP A 187 6.01 -4.02 14.64
CA ASP A 187 6.78 -5.27 14.52
C ASP A 187 5.97 -6.35 13.80
N ASN A 188 4.71 -6.54 14.20
CA ASN A 188 3.84 -7.51 13.55
C ASN A 188 3.59 -7.16 12.07
N TYR A 189 3.40 -5.88 11.74
CA TYR A 189 3.22 -5.44 10.35
C TYR A 189 4.47 -5.71 9.50
N VAL A 190 5.64 -5.38 10.02
CA VAL A 190 6.93 -5.67 9.37
C VAL A 190 7.11 -7.17 9.15
N ASP A 191 6.84 -7.98 10.16
CA ASP A 191 6.96 -9.43 10.07
C ASP A 191 5.99 -10.03 9.04
N ARG A 192 4.74 -9.55 9.00
CA ARG A 192 3.73 -9.95 8.00
C ARG A 192 4.10 -9.56 6.58
N TYR A 193 4.60 -8.34 6.41
CA TYR A 193 5.08 -7.87 5.11
C TYR A 193 6.23 -8.76 4.63
N PHE A 194 7.14 -9.08 5.51
CA PHE A 194 8.30 -9.90 5.21
C PHE A 194 7.96 -11.33 4.82
N ALA A 195 7.01 -11.92 5.54
CA ALA A 195 6.51 -13.26 5.24
C ALA A 195 5.52 -13.28 4.08
N MET A 196 5.04 -12.12 3.63
CA MET A 196 3.89 -11.96 2.73
C MET A 196 2.67 -12.76 3.22
N ASP A 197 2.47 -12.77 4.54
CA ASP A 197 1.40 -13.51 5.22
C ASP A 197 0.57 -12.58 6.10
N PHE A 198 -0.60 -12.21 5.60
CA PHE A 198 -1.54 -11.33 6.28
C PHE A 198 -2.78 -12.07 6.83
N ASP A 199 -2.84 -13.38 6.66
CA ASP A 199 -3.98 -14.21 7.06
C ASP A 199 -3.70 -15.06 8.31
N SER A 200 -2.54 -15.69 8.38
CA SER A 200 -2.22 -16.64 9.45
C SER A 200 -2.17 -15.98 10.83
N PRO A 201 -2.65 -16.66 11.90
CA PRO A 201 -2.55 -16.14 13.26
C PRO A 201 -1.10 -16.01 13.75
N VAL A 202 -0.22 -16.87 13.25
CA VAL A 202 1.22 -16.86 13.55
C VAL A 202 2.02 -16.73 12.27
N VAL A 203 2.87 -15.72 12.23
CA VAL A 203 3.72 -15.45 11.06
C VAL A 203 4.94 -16.36 11.09
N THR A 204 5.14 -17.13 10.02
CA THR A 204 6.32 -17.98 9.86
C THR A 204 7.31 -17.34 8.90
N MET A 205 8.51 -17.07 9.41
CA MET A 205 9.60 -16.50 8.62
C MET A 205 10.31 -17.59 7.83
N ASN A 206 10.36 -17.43 6.50
CA ASN A 206 11.07 -18.29 5.58
C ASN A 206 12.31 -17.60 5.02
N ASN A 207 13.32 -18.39 4.62
CA ASN A 207 14.44 -17.86 3.87
C ASN A 207 14.03 -17.54 2.44
N PHE A 208 14.59 -16.48 1.87
CA PHE A 208 14.41 -16.14 0.48
C PHE A 208 15.28 -16.99 -0.42
N LYS A 209 14.69 -17.49 -1.49
CA LYS A 209 15.38 -18.02 -2.63
C LYS A 209 15.12 -17.08 -3.80
N VAL A 210 16.14 -16.34 -4.18
CA VAL A 210 16.04 -15.36 -5.26
C VAL A 210 16.38 -16.06 -6.58
N ASP A 211 15.44 -16.01 -7.51
CA ASP A 211 15.61 -16.36 -8.90
C ASP A 211 15.64 -15.06 -9.73
N ASP A 212 15.99 -15.12 -11.01
CA ASP A 212 16.12 -13.93 -11.88
C ASP A 212 14.86 -13.07 -11.94
N GLU A 213 13.67 -13.66 -11.86
CA GLU A 213 12.40 -12.95 -12.01
C GLU A 213 11.52 -12.98 -10.77
N SER A 214 11.93 -13.66 -9.70
CA SER A 214 11.06 -13.86 -8.54
C SER A 214 11.80 -14.18 -7.26
N ILE A 215 11.09 -14.06 -6.16
CA ILE A 215 11.58 -14.35 -4.81
C ILE A 215 10.73 -15.49 -4.24
N GLY A 216 11.33 -16.66 -4.05
CA GLY A 216 10.70 -17.79 -3.36
C GLY A 216 10.78 -17.63 -1.84
N MET A 217 9.68 -17.86 -1.14
CA MET A 217 9.55 -17.78 0.33
C MET A 217 8.74 -18.97 0.81
N GLY A 218 9.41 -20.07 1.20
CA GLY A 218 8.71 -21.27 1.64
C GLY A 218 7.78 -21.82 0.55
N ASP A 219 6.49 -21.81 0.81
CA ASP A 219 5.42 -22.25 -0.09
C ASP A 219 4.87 -21.14 -1.01
N ARG A 220 5.43 -19.93 -0.92
CA ARG A 220 5.04 -18.75 -1.68
C ARG A 220 6.11 -18.31 -2.66
N LYS A 221 5.69 -17.59 -3.68
CA LYS A 221 6.55 -16.99 -4.69
C LYS A 221 6.08 -15.56 -4.97
N CYS A 222 6.98 -14.60 -4.84
CA CYS A 222 6.69 -13.18 -5.04
C CYS A 222 7.41 -12.64 -6.26
N ARG A 223 6.79 -11.66 -6.93
CA ARG A 223 7.39 -10.86 -7.98
C ARG A 223 7.04 -9.39 -7.77
N VAL A 224 8.00 -8.52 -8.04
CA VAL A 224 7.83 -7.07 -7.94
C VAL A 224 7.73 -6.48 -9.35
N PHE A 225 6.70 -5.69 -9.57
CA PHE A 225 6.46 -4.95 -10.81
C PHE A 225 6.56 -3.46 -10.54
N SER A 226 7.45 -2.75 -11.21
CA SER A 226 7.62 -1.30 -11.06
C SER A 226 6.86 -0.56 -12.17
N LEU A 227 6.32 0.61 -11.85
CA LEU A 227 5.82 1.57 -12.84
C LEU A 227 6.95 2.48 -13.34
N VAL A 228 8.16 2.27 -12.86
CA VAL A 228 9.37 3.00 -13.25
C VAL A 228 10.38 2.02 -13.80
N ASP A 229 10.93 2.30 -14.97
CA ASP A 229 12.04 1.57 -15.56
C ASP A 229 13.28 2.48 -15.63
N VAL A 230 14.44 1.88 -15.96
CA VAL A 230 15.74 2.55 -16.01
C VAL A 230 15.71 3.80 -16.90
N ASP A 231 15.01 3.72 -18.02
CA ASP A 231 15.03 4.76 -19.05
C ASP A 231 13.75 5.61 -19.11
N CYS A 232 12.68 5.21 -18.44
CA CYS A 232 11.40 5.92 -18.48
C CYS A 232 10.48 5.63 -17.29
N ALA A 233 9.57 6.57 -17.01
CA ALA A 233 8.36 6.25 -16.25
C ALA A 233 7.35 5.62 -17.22
N GLY A 234 6.86 4.43 -16.92
CA GLY A 234 5.86 3.72 -17.71
C GLY A 234 4.44 4.31 -17.57
N LEU A 235 4.31 5.64 -17.51
CA LEU A 235 3.09 6.36 -17.15
C LEU A 235 2.61 7.22 -18.33
N PRO A 236 1.29 7.43 -18.49
CA PRO A 236 0.74 8.33 -19.48
C PRO A 236 1.12 9.79 -19.16
N SER A 237 1.15 10.64 -20.18
CA SER A 237 1.48 12.07 -20.04
C SER A 237 0.48 12.86 -19.17
N LEU A 238 -0.76 12.37 -19.09
CA LEU A 238 -1.83 12.94 -18.26
C LEU A 238 -2.36 11.86 -17.33
N VAL A 239 -2.41 12.15 -16.04
CA VAL A 239 -3.00 11.29 -15.02
C VAL A 239 -4.14 12.02 -14.33
N CYS A 240 -5.25 11.31 -14.11
CA CYS A 240 -6.42 11.80 -13.40
C CYS A 240 -6.63 11.01 -12.12
N PRO A 241 -7.32 11.57 -11.11
CA PRO A 241 -7.59 10.86 -9.85
C PRO A 241 -8.45 9.61 -10.02
N PHE A 242 -9.24 9.53 -11.08
CA PHE A 242 -10.09 8.40 -11.45
C PHE A 242 -10.17 8.25 -12.97
N ALA A 243 -10.56 7.08 -13.40
CA ALA A 243 -10.90 6.79 -14.80
C ALA A 243 -12.40 6.45 -14.92
N ASN A 244 -13.02 6.90 -16.00
CA ASN A 244 -14.38 6.51 -16.32
C ASN A 244 -14.38 5.16 -17.04
N VAL A 245 -14.95 4.15 -16.39
CA VAL A 245 -15.08 2.80 -16.94
C VAL A 245 -16.52 2.58 -17.41
N GLU A 246 -16.67 2.12 -18.63
CA GLU A 246 -17.99 1.76 -19.17
C GLU A 246 -18.45 0.41 -18.60
N VAL A 247 -19.62 0.43 -17.97
CA VAL A 247 -20.29 -0.76 -17.45
C VAL A 247 -21.73 -0.76 -17.93
N ASN A 248 -22.09 -1.69 -18.82
CA ASN A 248 -23.48 -1.87 -19.29
C ASN A 248 -24.15 -0.55 -19.75
N ASN A 249 -23.53 0.19 -20.64
CA ASN A 249 -23.98 1.48 -21.18
C ASN A 249 -24.05 2.63 -20.14
N SER A 250 -23.42 2.47 -19.00
CA SER A 250 -23.22 3.53 -18.01
C SER A 250 -21.75 3.74 -17.76
N THR A 251 -21.34 4.98 -17.53
CA THR A 251 -19.98 5.30 -17.11
C THR A 251 -19.91 5.35 -15.59
N MET A 252 -18.90 4.74 -15.01
CA MET A 252 -18.64 4.73 -13.57
C MET A 252 -17.22 5.21 -13.29
N PRO A 253 -17.04 6.21 -12.43
CA PRO A 253 -15.71 6.62 -11.98
C PRO A 253 -15.13 5.56 -11.05
N LEU A 254 -13.94 5.09 -11.37
CA LEU A 254 -13.15 4.16 -10.57
C LEU A 254 -11.73 4.69 -10.46
N ASP A 255 -11.05 4.34 -9.37
CA ASP A 255 -9.63 4.64 -9.23
C ASP A 255 -8.83 4.13 -10.43
N LEU A 256 -7.82 4.86 -10.85
CA LEU A 256 -6.93 4.43 -11.93
C LEU A 256 -6.30 3.05 -11.63
N MET A 257 -6.05 2.77 -10.37
CA MET A 257 -5.47 1.51 -9.88
C MET A 257 -6.53 0.54 -9.34
N SER A 258 -7.82 0.76 -9.60
CA SER A 258 -8.92 -0.01 -9.00
C SER A 258 -8.83 -1.52 -9.22
N ALA A 259 -8.26 -1.96 -10.33
CA ALA A 259 -8.22 -3.38 -10.69
C ALA A 259 -7.09 -4.19 -10.01
N ILE A 260 -6.17 -3.55 -9.29
CA ILE A 260 -5.08 -4.26 -8.57
C ILE A 260 -5.59 -5.14 -7.42
N ASP A 261 -6.80 -4.89 -6.93
CA ASP A 261 -7.42 -5.67 -5.87
C ASP A 261 -8.01 -7.03 -6.32
N SER A 262 -7.92 -7.33 -7.61
CA SER A 262 -8.54 -8.51 -8.23
C SER A 262 -7.59 -9.29 -9.13
N ILE A 263 -6.29 -9.26 -8.86
CA ILE A 263 -5.29 -10.01 -9.62
C ILE A 263 -5.54 -11.52 -9.43
N PRO A 264 -5.72 -12.28 -10.52
CA PRO A 264 -6.01 -13.70 -10.43
C PRO A 264 -4.85 -14.48 -9.82
N GLU A 265 -5.17 -15.55 -9.07
CA GLU A 265 -4.22 -16.45 -8.42
C GLU A 265 -3.33 -15.81 -7.33
N ALA A 266 -3.38 -14.49 -7.15
CA ALA A 266 -2.64 -13.82 -6.09
C ALA A 266 -3.27 -14.07 -4.71
N GLU A 267 -2.45 -14.43 -3.71
CA GLU A 267 -2.84 -14.49 -2.31
C GLU A 267 -2.68 -13.15 -1.62
N THR A 268 -1.59 -12.46 -1.93
CA THR A 268 -1.31 -11.13 -1.40
C THR A 268 -0.78 -10.22 -2.50
N VAL A 269 -1.31 -9.03 -2.58
CA VAL A 269 -0.83 -7.96 -3.43
C VAL A 269 -0.59 -6.74 -2.56
N ILE A 270 0.59 -6.13 -2.69
CA ILE A 270 0.89 -4.87 -1.99
C ILE A 270 1.22 -3.82 -3.05
N TYR A 271 0.45 -2.74 -3.05
CA TYR A 271 0.74 -1.56 -3.85
C TYR A 271 1.52 -0.56 -3.02
N ASN A 272 2.80 -0.42 -3.32
CA ASN A 272 3.71 0.53 -2.69
C ASN A 272 3.73 1.84 -3.48
N GLN A 273 3.46 2.94 -2.80
CA GLN A 273 3.33 4.28 -3.37
C GLN A 273 4.20 5.24 -2.56
N MET A 274 5.31 5.65 -3.14
CA MET A 274 6.33 6.43 -2.44
C MET A 274 6.44 7.83 -3.03
N ILE A 275 6.41 8.83 -2.15
CA ILE A 275 6.65 10.24 -2.49
C ILE A 275 7.82 10.73 -1.62
N PHE A 276 8.87 11.21 -2.25
CA PHE A 276 10.04 11.81 -1.59
C PHE A 276 10.02 13.32 -1.83
N ILE A 277 10.12 14.10 -0.77
CA ILE A 277 10.04 15.56 -0.82
C ILE A 277 11.43 16.16 -0.83
N PRO A 278 11.94 16.60 -2.01
CA PRO A 278 13.28 17.18 -2.13
C PRO A 278 13.31 18.66 -1.73
N ASN A 279 14.51 19.21 -1.71
CA ASN A 279 14.68 20.65 -1.62
C ASN A 279 14.19 21.34 -2.89
N GLN A 280 13.10 22.10 -2.80
CA GLN A 280 12.43 22.74 -3.93
C GLN A 280 13.33 23.70 -4.70
N LYS A 281 14.12 24.51 -3.99
CA LYS A 281 15.03 25.49 -4.62
C LYS A 281 16.10 24.78 -5.44
N ARG A 282 16.63 23.67 -4.92
CA ARG A 282 17.64 22.87 -5.61
C ARG A 282 17.07 22.23 -6.88
N GLU A 283 15.87 21.67 -6.80
CA GLU A 283 15.24 21.02 -7.96
C GLU A 283 14.84 22.03 -9.03
N LEU A 284 14.28 23.18 -8.67
CA LEU A 284 14.00 24.25 -9.63
C LEU A 284 15.27 24.77 -10.32
N SER A 285 16.37 24.92 -9.56
CA SER A 285 17.67 25.31 -10.15
C SER A 285 18.22 24.20 -11.07
N SER A 286 18.02 22.94 -10.75
CA SER A 286 18.40 21.81 -11.60
C SER A 286 17.59 21.79 -12.91
N LEU A 287 16.29 22.00 -12.84
CA LEU A 287 15.42 22.12 -14.02
C LEU A 287 15.83 23.31 -14.91
N GLU A 288 16.15 24.46 -14.30
CA GLU A 288 16.62 25.62 -15.07
C GLU A 288 17.93 25.34 -15.82
N LYS A 289 18.88 24.66 -15.17
CA LYS A 289 20.13 24.23 -15.83
C LYS A 289 19.85 23.24 -16.96
N LYS A 290 18.90 22.29 -16.75
CA LYS A 290 18.51 21.33 -17.77
C LYS A 290 17.83 22.00 -18.95
N LYS A 291 16.94 22.96 -18.71
CA LYS A 291 16.28 23.79 -19.73
C LYS A 291 17.33 24.53 -20.60
N ASN A 292 18.29 25.21 -19.96
CA ASN A 292 19.32 25.94 -20.66
C ASN A 292 20.23 25.03 -21.49
N ARG A 293 20.54 23.82 -21.03
CA ARG A 293 21.28 22.82 -21.80
C ARG A 293 20.48 22.36 -23.04
N HIS A 294 19.21 22.08 -22.93
CA HIS A 294 18.39 21.74 -24.09
C HIS A 294 18.22 22.91 -25.06
N ALA A 295 18.08 24.13 -24.58
CA ALA A 295 18.00 25.32 -25.40
C ALA A 295 19.30 25.61 -26.21
N SER A 296 20.46 25.16 -25.71
CA SER A 296 21.75 25.36 -26.41
C SER A 296 21.94 24.48 -27.65
N ILE A 297 21.16 23.42 -27.79
CA ILE A 297 21.21 22.49 -28.94
C ILE A 297 19.81 22.41 -29.57
N PRO A 298 19.47 23.30 -30.50
CA PRO A 298 18.13 23.38 -31.07
C PRO A 298 17.86 22.18 -31.97
N ASN A 299 16.99 21.27 -31.50
CA ASN A 299 16.34 20.26 -32.31
C ASN A 299 14.88 20.10 -31.81
N PRO A 300 13.98 19.46 -32.56
CA PRO A 300 12.56 19.35 -32.17
C PRO A 300 12.36 18.73 -30.78
N SER A 301 13.10 17.69 -30.42
CA SER A 301 12.99 17.03 -29.09
C SER A 301 13.45 17.95 -27.96
N ASN A 302 14.53 18.73 -28.17
CA ASN A 302 14.99 19.68 -27.18
C ASN A 302 14.05 20.87 -27.02
N GLN A 303 13.41 21.30 -28.11
CA GLN A 303 12.39 22.38 -28.05
C GLN A 303 11.19 21.93 -27.20
N ILE A 304 10.69 20.70 -27.39
CA ILE A 304 9.63 20.11 -26.56
C ILE A 304 10.08 20.08 -25.10
N ALA A 305 11.28 19.56 -24.81
CA ALA A 305 11.79 19.49 -23.44
C ALA A 305 11.92 20.86 -22.77
N VAL A 306 12.29 21.91 -23.50
CA VAL A 306 12.34 23.29 -22.99
C VAL A 306 10.95 23.78 -22.63
N GLU A 307 9.96 23.53 -23.49
CA GLU A 307 8.57 23.95 -23.26
C GLU A 307 7.95 23.20 -22.08
N ASP A 308 8.15 21.88 -21.98
CA ASP A 308 7.69 21.07 -20.86
C ASP A 308 8.25 21.55 -19.52
N ILE A 309 9.58 21.81 -19.47
CA ILE A 309 10.22 22.33 -18.24
C ILE A 309 9.64 23.70 -17.89
N ARG A 310 9.40 24.56 -18.88
CA ARG A 310 8.82 25.88 -18.67
C ARG A 310 7.42 25.79 -18.09
N GLN A 311 6.58 24.91 -18.63
CA GLN A 311 5.20 24.67 -18.13
C GLN A 311 5.23 24.20 -16.68
N VAL A 312 6.10 23.24 -16.33
CA VAL A 312 6.27 22.78 -14.94
C VAL A 312 6.69 23.91 -14.02
N GLN A 313 7.68 24.73 -14.42
CA GLN A 313 8.13 25.88 -13.63
C GLN A 313 7.01 26.91 -13.43
N GLU A 314 6.18 27.14 -14.45
CA GLU A 314 5.06 28.07 -14.43
C GLU A 314 3.95 27.58 -13.46
N VAL A 315 3.60 26.30 -13.51
CA VAL A 315 2.64 25.68 -12.60
C VAL A 315 3.14 25.76 -11.14
N VAL A 316 4.40 25.44 -10.89
CA VAL A 316 4.98 25.56 -9.55
C VAL A 316 4.92 27.01 -9.04
N ALA A 317 5.22 27.99 -9.90
CA ALA A 317 5.23 29.41 -9.52
C ALA A 317 3.81 29.98 -9.29
N ARG A 318 2.83 29.60 -10.11
CA ARG A 318 1.46 30.15 -10.04
C ARG A 318 0.59 29.44 -9.00
N GLU A 319 0.69 28.12 -8.93
CA GLU A 319 -0.21 27.30 -8.12
C GLU A 319 0.43 26.84 -6.80
N GLY A 320 1.72 27.12 -6.58
CA GLY A 320 2.44 26.71 -5.38
C GLY A 320 2.58 25.19 -5.22
N LYS A 321 2.45 24.43 -6.32
CA LYS A 321 2.64 22.98 -6.32
C LYS A 321 4.09 22.62 -6.04
N GLN A 322 4.31 21.49 -5.39
CA GLN A 322 5.64 21.00 -5.06
C GLN A 322 6.14 19.98 -6.09
N LEU A 323 7.43 20.05 -6.39
CA LEU A 323 8.14 18.98 -7.07
C LEU A 323 8.42 17.85 -6.09
N VAL A 324 8.16 16.63 -6.50
CA VAL A 324 8.41 15.43 -5.70
C VAL A 324 9.04 14.35 -6.56
N TYR A 325 9.88 13.52 -5.94
CA TYR A 325 10.29 12.27 -6.55
C TYR A 325 9.33 11.18 -6.13
N THR A 326 9.01 10.26 -7.03
CA THR A 326 8.05 9.18 -6.76
C THR A 326 8.57 7.84 -7.22
N HIS A 327 8.11 6.79 -6.55
CA HIS A 327 8.26 5.40 -6.97
C HIS A 327 6.96 4.65 -6.71
N PHE A 328 6.54 3.84 -7.67
CA PHE A 328 5.35 2.99 -7.56
C PHE A 328 5.70 1.58 -7.96
N ASN A 329 5.39 0.60 -7.11
CA ASN A 329 5.54 -0.80 -7.45
C ASN A 329 4.44 -1.67 -6.84
N LEU A 330 4.23 -2.82 -7.45
CA LEU A 330 3.34 -3.87 -7.00
C LEU A 330 4.16 -5.08 -6.60
N VAL A 331 4.00 -5.54 -5.36
CA VAL A 331 4.49 -6.84 -4.92
C VAL A 331 3.35 -7.83 -5.03
N VAL A 332 3.46 -8.80 -5.92
CA VAL A 332 2.45 -9.84 -6.15
C VAL A 332 2.98 -11.16 -5.61
N CYS A 333 2.26 -11.75 -4.68
CA CYS A 333 2.59 -13.01 -4.04
C CYS A 333 1.54 -14.07 -4.38
N CYS A 334 2.00 -15.21 -4.89
CA CYS A 334 1.18 -16.36 -5.25
C CYS A 334 1.68 -17.62 -4.53
N PRO A 335 0.84 -18.69 -4.40
CA PRO A 335 1.31 -20.00 -4.02
C PRO A 335 2.42 -20.48 -4.98
N ARG A 336 3.40 -21.21 -4.47
CA ARG A 336 4.57 -21.63 -5.26
C ARG A 336 4.23 -22.49 -6.48
N ASN A 337 3.13 -23.23 -6.41
CA ASN A 337 2.64 -24.10 -7.50
C ASN A 337 1.89 -23.34 -8.60
N VAL A 338 1.63 -22.05 -8.41
CA VAL A 338 0.94 -21.20 -9.40
C VAL A 338 1.93 -20.71 -10.46
N ASP A 339 1.49 -20.71 -11.70
CA ASP A 339 2.24 -20.08 -12.78
C ASP A 339 2.11 -18.55 -12.71
N MET A 340 3.22 -17.88 -12.42
CA MET A 340 3.28 -16.41 -12.32
C MET A 340 2.97 -15.70 -13.65
N GLN A 341 2.96 -16.41 -14.77
CA GLN A 341 2.64 -15.80 -16.06
C GLN A 341 1.18 -15.33 -16.13
N LYS A 342 0.27 -16.01 -15.43
CA LYS A 342 -1.16 -15.60 -15.38
C LYS A 342 -1.35 -14.22 -14.74
N PRO A 343 -0.86 -13.94 -13.50
CA PRO A 343 -0.87 -12.59 -12.93
C PRO A 343 -0.16 -11.57 -13.82
N VAL A 344 1.00 -11.92 -14.39
CA VAL A 344 1.76 -11.03 -15.27
C VAL A 344 0.92 -10.59 -16.47
N ASN A 345 0.36 -11.54 -17.23
CA ASN A 345 -0.46 -11.25 -18.40
C ASN A 345 -1.70 -10.40 -18.03
N HIS A 346 -2.30 -10.68 -16.86
CA HIS A 346 -3.43 -9.88 -16.37
C HIS A 346 -3.03 -8.44 -16.11
N LEU A 347 -1.91 -8.22 -15.41
CA LEU A 347 -1.39 -6.87 -15.12
C LEU A 347 -1.03 -6.12 -16.39
N GLU A 348 -0.31 -6.75 -17.33
CA GLU A 348 0.05 -6.13 -18.61
C GLU A 348 -1.19 -5.70 -19.41
N ASN A 349 -2.20 -6.57 -19.50
CA ASN A 349 -3.44 -6.26 -20.20
C ASN A 349 -4.24 -5.14 -19.51
N MET A 350 -4.28 -5.16 -18.20
CA MET A 350 -5.00 -4.18 -17.39
C MET A 350 -4.36 -2.80 -17.51
N PHE A 351 -3.07 -2.71 -17.23
CA PHE A 351 -2.34 -1.45 -17.26
C PHE A 351 -2.13 -0.93 -18.68
N GLY A 352 -1.92 -1.82 -19.66
CA GLY A 352 -1.79 -1.45 -21.07
C GLY A 352 -3.01 -0.71 -21.62
N ARG A 353 -4.22 -1.08 -21.18
CA ARG A 353 -5.47 -0.36 -21.53
C ARG A 353 -5.51 1.07 -20.99
N MET A 354 -4.78 1.35 -19.93
CA MET A 354 -4.68 2.68 -19.30
C MET A 354 -3.44 3.45 -19.78
N GLY A 355 -2.69 2.91 -20.75
CA GLY A 355 -1.43 3.52 -21.21
C GLY A 355 -0.30 3.44 -20.19
N ILE A 356 -0.42 2.54 -19.21
CA ILE A 356 0.61 2.30 -18.19
C ILE A 356 1.41 1.05 -18.58
N HIS A 357 2.73 1.20 -18.62
CA HIS A 357 3.64 0.11 -18.90
C HIS A 357 4.34 -0.32 -17.61
N ILE A 358 4.12 -1.57 -17.20
CA ILE A 358 4.81 -2.13 -16.03
C ILE A 358 6.19 -2.67 -16.42
N SER A 359 7.19 -2.31 -15.64
CA SER A 359 8.52 -2.90 -15.77
C SER A 359 8.57 -4.25 -15.07
N LYS A 360 8.92 -5.29 -15.84
CA LYS A 360 9.13 -6.67 -15.35
C LYS A 360 10.56 -6.89 -14.92
N ARG A 361 11.19 -5.90 -14.32
CA ARG A 361 12.61 -5.96 -13.95
C ARG A 361 13.05 -7.36 -13.52
N ALA A 362 14.14 -7.84 -14.12
CA ALA A 362 14.83 -9.03 -13.71
C ALA A 362 16.05 -8.66 -12.87
N TYR A 363 16.60 -9.60 -12.12
CA TYR A 363 17.84 -9.51 -11.33
C TYR A 363 17.82 -8.61 -10.09
N ASN A 364 17.02 -7.53 -10.02
CA ASN A 364 16.93 -6.65 -8.86
C ASN A 364 15.64 -6.82 -8.04
N GLN A 365 14.96 -7.95 -8.17
CA GLN A 365 13.70 -8.25 -7.48
C GLN A 365 13.81 -8.13 -5.95
N LEU A 366 14.88 -8.70 -5.37
CA LEU A 366 15.11 -8.64 -3.93
C LEU A 366 15.37 -7.20 -3.46
N GLU A 367 16.12 -6.43 -4.23
CA GLU A 367 16.40 -5.02 -3.91
C GLU A 367 15.13 -4.20 -3.88
N LEU A 368 14.29 -4.29 -4.91
CA LEU A 368 12.99 -3.61 -4.96
C LEU A 368 12.07 -4.05 -3.82
N PHE A 369 12.02 -5.36 -3.54
CA PHE A 369 11.23 -5.88 -2.44
C PHE A 369 11.68 -5.33 -1.10
N VAL A 370 12.98 -5.40 -0.80
CA VAL A 370 13.56 -4.92 0.45
C VAL A 370 13.41 -3.41 0.62
N ASN A 371 13.58 -2.63 -0.45
CA ASN A 371 13.41 -1.18 -0.42
C ASN A 371 11.94 -0.75 -0.31
N SER A 372 10.99 -1.66 -0.53
CA SER A 372 9.56 -1.45 -0.30
C SER A 372 9.12 -1.78 1.13
N PHE A 373 10.02 -2.17 2.02
CA PHE A 373 9.69 -2.39 3.44
C PHE A 373 9.26 -1.09 4.13
N PRO A 374 8.35 -1.18 5.11
CA PRO A 374 8.00 -0.02 5.93
C PRO A 374 9.24 0.65 6.52
N GLY A 375 9.42 1.95 6.24
CA GLY A 375 10.55 2.73 6.72
C GLY A 375 11.85 2.61 5.91
N ASN A 376 11.94 1.72 4.91
CA ASN A 376 13.15 1.53 4.10
C ASN A 376 13.11 2.15 2.70
N CYS A 377 12.14 3.01 2.42
CA CYS A 377 11.93 3.61 1.10
C CYS A 377 13.12 4.41 0.56
N TYR A 378 13.97 4.97 1.44
CA TYR A 378 15.19 5.68 1.03
C TYR A 378 16.28 4.76 0.44
N GLY A 379 16.11 3.43 0.55
CA GLY A 379 16.92 2.46 -0.18
C GLY A 379 16.72 2.47 -1.70
N MET A 380 15.56 2.96 -2.19
CA MET A 380 15.32 3.11 -3.63
C MET A 380 16.38 4.02 -4.27
N ASN A 381 16.94 3.55 -5.39
CA ASN A 381 17.99 4.32 -6.08
C ASN A 381 17.41 5.62 -6.66
N PRO A 382 17.99 6.79 -6.32
CA PRO A 382 17.45 8.07 -6.78
C PRO A 382 17.66 8.32 -8.30
N GLU A 383 18.58 7.60 -8.97
CA GLU A 383 18.90 7.84 -10.37
C GLU A 383 17.96 7.11 -11.33
N TYR A 384 17.54 5.86 -10.99
CA TYR A 384 16.74 5.03 -11.88
C TYR A 384 15.48 4.40 -11.25
N ASP A 385 15.30 4.51 -9.93
CA ASP A 385 14.07 4.05 -9.29
C ASP A 385 13.05 5.16 -9.05
N ARG A 386 13.49 6.43 -9.12
CA ARG A 386 12.64 7.57 -8.82
C ARG A 386 12.48 8.47 -10.02
N PHE A 387 11.28 8.95 -10.27
CA PHE A 387 11.03 9.98 -11.28
C PHE A 387 10.48 11.25 -10.65
N LEU A 388 10.83 12.39 -11.26
CA LEU A 388 10.39 13.71 -10.80
C LEU A 388 9.01 14.04 -11.39
N THR A 389 8.09 14.47 -10.54
CA THR A 389 6.74 14.90 -10.95
C THR A 389 6.20 15.98 -10.00
N LEU A 390 5.00 16.44 -10.24
CA LEU A 390 4.25 17.32 -9.33
C LEU A 390 3.53 16.50 -8.24
N SER A 391 3.36 17.09 -7.07
CA SER A 391 2.74 16.42 -5.91
C SER A 391 1.30 15.97 -6.16
N ASP A 392 0.52 16.72 -6.92
CA ASP A 392 -0.84 16.37 -7.31
C ASP A 392 -0.90 15.22 -8.31
N ALA A 393 0.00 15.21 -9.31
CA ALA A 393 0.12 14.09 -10.25
C ALA A 393 0.53 12.80 -9.54
N ALA A 394 1.45 12.89 -8.57
CA ALA A 394 1.81 11.76 -7.72
C ALA A 394 0.60 11.23 -6.92
N ALA A 395 -0.19 12.13 -6.34
CA ALA A 395 -1.39 11.77 -5.59
C ALA A 395 -2.48 11.11 -6.47
N CYS A 396 -2.58 11.48 -7.76
CA CYS A 396 -3.49 10.83 -8.71
C CYS A 396 -3.21 9.33 -8.88
N LEU A 397 -1.95 8.91 -8.81
CA LEU A 397 -1.53 7.52 -8.93
C LEU A 397 -1.71 6.70 -7.64
N MET A 398 -1.97 7.35 -6.51
CA MET A 398 -2.23 6.65 -5.26
C MET A 398 -3.61 6.01 -5.26
N TYR A 399 -3.70 4.80 -4.71
CA TYR A 399 -4.96 4.07 -4.55
C TYR A 399 -5.85 4.73 -3.50
N LYS A 400 -7.15 4.92 -3.80
CA LYS A 400 -8.07 5.75 -3.00
C LYS A 400 -9.32 5.01 -2.54
N GLU A 401 -9.54 3.79 -3.02
CA GLU A 401 -10.79 3.09 -2.80
C GLU A 401 -10.77 2.18 -1.57
N HIS A 402 -11.89 2.06 -0.92
CA HIS A 402 -12.15 1.04 0.09
C HIS A 402 -13.42 0.26 -0.27
N VAL A 403 -13.54 -0.93 0.28
CA VAL A 403 -14.78 -1.70 0.19
C VAL A 403 -15.78 -1.23 1.23
N GLN A 404 -17.05 -1.49 0.95
CA GLN A 404 -18.13 -1.19 1.87
C GLN A 404 -17.96 -1.96 3.18
N HIS A 405 -18.05 -1.25 4.30
CA HIS A 405 -18.06 -1.85 5.64
C HIS A 405 -19.46 -2.10 6.13
N SER A 406 -19.59 -3.05 7.06
CA SER A 406 -20.85 -3.29 7.76
C SER A 406 -21.24 -2.07 8.60
N GLU A 407 -22.51 -1.68 8.53
CA GLU A 407 -23.07 -0.68 9.41
C GLU A 407 -23.13 -1.19 10.85
N ASP A 408 -22.83 -0.34 11.82
CA ASP A 408 -23.02 -0.63 13.23
C ASP A 408 -24.46 -0.26 13.64
N THR A 409 -25.38 -1.17 13.46
CA THR A 409 -26.81 -1.00 13.64
C THR A 409 -27.43 -2.21 14.28
N PRO A 410 -28.54 -2.07 15.02
CA PRO A 410 -29.31 -3.19 15.55
C PRO A 410 -29.94 -4.07 14.45
N LEU A 411 -30.30 -3.47 13.30
CA LEU A 411 -30.87 -4.19 12.17
C LEU A 411 -29.79 -4.56 11.17
N LYS A 412 -29.25 -5.77 11.28
CA LYS A 412 -28.21 -6.29 10.38
C LYS A 412 -28.82 -7.22 9.33
N ILE A 413 -28.98 -6.71 8.11
CA ILE A 413 -29.29 -7.52 6.95
C ILE A 413 -28.01 -7.73 6.17
N TYR A 414 -27.56 -8.97 6.05
CA TYR A 414 -26.28 -9.30 5.43
C TYR A 414 -26.44 -9.49 3.93
N TYR A 415 -25.54 -8.83 3.20
CA TYR A 415 -25.32 -8.98 1.78
C TYR A 415 -23.89 -9.40 1.53
N THR A 416 -23.55 -9.72 0.30
CA THR A 416 -22.18 -10.02 -0.11
C THR A 416 -21.72 -8.97 -1.08
N ASP A 417 -20.58 -8.38 -0.83
CA ASP A 417 -19.94 -7.50 -1.79
C ASP A 417 -19.33 -8.31 -2.96
N ARG A 418 -18.78 -7.60 -3.95
CA ARG A 418 -18.14 -8.24 -5.12
C ARG A 418 -16.84 -8.97 -4.78
N LYS A 419 -16.24 -8.71 -3.63
CA LYS A 419 -15.05 -9.39 -3.12
C LYS A 419 -15.36 -10.62 -2.28
N GLY A 420 -16.64 -10.95 -2.10
CA GLY A 420 -17.10 -12.10 -1.33
C GLY A 420 -17.25 -11.84 0.16
N MET A 421 -17.07 -10.59 0.63
CA MET A 421 -17.16 -10.24 2.03
C MET A 421 -18.62 -10.05 2.46
N PRO A 422 -19.08 -10.64 3.60
CA PRO A 422 -20.38 -10.34 4.19
C PRO A 422 -20.44 -8.90 4.71
N VAL A 423 -21.40 -8.13 4.25
CA VAL A 423 -21.64 -6.74 4.66
C VAL A 423 -23.03 -6.59 5.23
N ALA A 424 -23.14 -6.04 6.45
CA ALA A 424 -24.40 -5.72 7.08
C ALA A 424 -24.87 -4.32 6.67
N ILE A 425 -26.11 -4.22 6.20
CA ILE A 425 -26.74 -2.96 5.80
C ILE A 425 -28.04 -2.78 6.57
N ASP A 426 -28.30 -1.58 7.06
CA ASP A 426 -29.58 -1.17 7.65
C ASP A 426 -30.43 -0.43 6.63
N ILE A 427 -31.41 -1.08 6.11
CA ILE A 427 -32.35 -0.49 5.12
C ILE A 427 -33.37 0.46 5.78
N THR A 428 -33.49 0.50 7.10
CA THR A 428 -34.45 1.36 7.79
C THR A 428 -33.97 2.77 8.01
N GLY A 429 -32.66 2.99 7.99
CA GLY A 429 -32.04 4.30 8.10
C GLY A 429 -32.26 5.08 9.40
N LYS A 430 -32.95 4.48 10.39
CA LYS A 430 -33.41 5.24 11.58
C LYS A 430 -32.41 5.30 12.74
N GLU A 431 -31.55 4.30 12.87
CA GLU A 431 -30.61 4.22 13.99
C GLU A 431 -29.27 3.64 13.53
N GLY A 432 -28.23 4.39 13.71
CA GLY A 432 -26.86 4.02 13.41
C GLY A 432 -25.99 5.27 13.34
N LYS A 433 -24.75 5.15 13.75
CA LYS A 433 -23.79 6.28 13.70
C LYS A 433 -23.34 6.60 12.30
N VAL A 434 -23.33 5.59 11.41
CA VAL A 434 -22.98 5.74 9.99
C VAL A 434 -24.09 5.13 9.18
N LYS A 435 -24.83 5.95 8.46
CA LYS A 435 -25.94 5.54 7.61
C LYS A 435 -25.49 5.51 6.16
N MET A 436 -25.79 4.42 5.47
CA MET A 436 -25.63 4.31 4.01
C MET A 436 -26.92 4.67 3.26
N THR A 437 -28.01 4.88 4.01
CA THR A 437 -29.31 5.22 3.45
C THR A 437 -29.86 6.48 4.10
N ASP A 438 -30.37 7.40 3.30
CA ASP A 438 -30.94 8.67 3.78
C ASP A 438 -32.39 8.55 4.28
N ASN A 439 -33.09 7.52 3.81
CA ASN A 439 -34.49 7.28 4.15
C ASN A 439 -34.80 5.77 4.28
N SER A 440 -36.02 5.46 4.73
CA SER A 440 -36.49 4.08 4.94
C SER A 440 -37.21 3.47 3.72
N ASN A 441 -37.26 4.20 2.61
CA ASN A 441 -37.91 3.71 1.39
C ASN A 441 -36.93 2.88 0.57
N PHE A 442 -37.36 1.74 0.09
CA PHE A 442 -36.53 0.91 -0.79
C PHE A 442 -37.37 0.22 -1.87
N PHE A 443 -36.74 -0.07 -2.97
CA PHE A 443 -37.30 -0.82 -4.08
C PHE A 443 -36.55 -2.14 -4.26
N CYS A 444 -37.29 -3.22 -4.51
CA CYS A 444 -36.72 -4.50 -4.88
C CYS A 444 -37.10 -4.80 -6.34
N LEU A 445 -36.14 -4.58 -7.24
CA LEU A 445 -36.30 -4.82 -8.67
C LEU A 445 -35.50 -6.03 -9.11
N GLY A 446 -36.03 -6.76 -10.08
CA GLY A 446 -35.34 -7.89 -10.69
C GLY A 446 -36.27 -8.68 -11.60
N PRO A 447 -35.75 -9.46 -12.56
CA PRO A 447 -36.54 -10.32 -13.44
C PRO A 447 -37.26 -11.43 -12.65
N SER A 448 -38.16 -12.14 -13.29
CA SER A 448 -38.80 -13.30 -12.68
C SER A 448 -37.77 -14.35 -12.30
N GLY A 449 -37.95 -15.00 -11.15
CA GLY A 449 -36.98 -16.00 -10.63
C GLY A 449 -35.70 -15.42 -9.96
N SER A 450 -35.50 -14.10 -9.92
CA SER A 450 -34.30 -13.47 -9.33
C SER A 450 -34.22 -13.49 -7.81
N GLY A 451 -35.17 -14.10 -7.10
CA GLY A 451 -35.15 -14.17 -5.64
C GLY A 451 -35.79 -12.99 -4.91
N LYS A 452 -36.52 -12.08 -5.60
CA LYS A 452 -37.20 -10.93 -4.98
C LYS A 452 -38.02 -11.29 -3.73
N SER A 453 -38.90 -12.27 -3.85
CA SER A 453 -39.76 -12.72 -2.74
C SER A 453 -38.96 -13.30 -1.58
N PHE A 454 -37.89 -14.04 -1.87
CA PHE A 454 -36.95 -14.54 -0.84
C PHE A 454 -36.27 -13.39 -0.10
N HIS A 455 -35.77 -12.41 -0.83
CA HIS A 455 -35.13 -11.22 -0.25
C HIS A 455 -36.13 -10.46 0.64
N MET A 456 -37.31 -10.17 0.16
CA MET A 456 -38.34 -9.45 0.91
C MET A 456 -38.74 -10.21 2.18
N ASN A 457 -38.91 -11.52 2.12
CA ASN A 457 -39.23 -12.35 3.29
C ASN A 457 -38.10 -12.37 4.33
N SER A 458 -36.83 -12.43 3.87
CA SER A 458 -35.63 -12.35 4.72
C SER A 458 -35.56 -11.01 5.46
N THR A 459 -35.77 -9.93 4.74
CA THR A 459 -35.83 -8.58 5.28
C THR A 459 -36.92 -8.41 6.30
N TRP A 460 -38.15 -8.85 5.99
CA TRP A 460 -39.31 -8.79 6.89
C TRP A 460 -39.06 -9.56 8.20
N ARG A 461 -38.53 -10.78 8.12
CA ARG A 461 -38.18 -11.58 9.31
C ARG A 461 -37.17 -10.87 10.22
N LYS A 462 -36.12 -10.29 9.66
CA LYS A 462 -35.12 -9.54 10.44
C LYS A 462 -35.75 -8.32 11.12
N THR A 463 -36.56 -7.55 10.39
CA THR A 463 -37.25 -6.38 10.93
C THR A 463 -38.22 -6.74 12.05
N GLY A 464 -38.95 -7.80 11.88
CA GLY A 464 -39.91 -8.32 12.91
C GLY A 464 -39.23 -8.80 14.19
N GLN A 465 -38.07 -9.49 14.08
CA GLN A 465 -37.30 -9.92 15.24
C GLN A 465 -36.75 -8.74 16.04
N ASN A 466 -36.30 -7.68 15.39
CA ASN A 466 -35.77 -6.49 16.08
C ASN A 466 -36.92 -5.65 16.69
N GLY A 467 -38.10 -5.63 16.08
CA GLY A 467 -39.30 -5.00 16.65
C GLY A 467 -39.73 -5.65 17.94
N SER A 468 -39.71 -7.00 18.03
CA SER A 468 -40.06 -7.72 19.26
C SER A 468 -39.04 -7.53 20.39
N LYS A 469 -37.74 -7.41 20.08
CA LYS A 469 -36.71 -7.09 21.09
C LYS A 469 -36.85 -5.68 21.65
N ARG A 470 -37.29 -4.71 20.86
CA ARG A 470 -37.53 -3.32 21.36
C ARG A 470 -38.69 -3.29 22.33
N LEU A 471 -39.76 -4.04 22.06
CA LEU A 471 -40.89 -4.15 22.98
C LEU A 471 -40.47 -4.80 24.31
N GLN A 472 -39.60 -5.80 24.30
CA GLN A 472 -39.06 -6.40 25.53
C GLN A 472 -38.16 -5.47 26.33
N ASN A 473 -37.32 -4.63 25.68
CA ASN A 473 -36.43 -3.71 26.36
C ASN A 473 -37.14 -2.42 26.81
N SER A 474 -38.34 -2.12 26.31
CA SER A 474 -39.14 -0.97 26.76
C SER A 474 -40.11 -1.32 27.90
N VAL A 475 -40.18 -2.57 28.29
CA VAL A 475 -41.04 -3.10 29.38
C VAL A 475 -40.23 -3.49 30.63
N LEU A 476 -38.92 -3.42 30.57
CA LEU A 476 -37.99 -3.50 31.70
C LEU A 476 -37.45 -2.10 32.04
#